data_585420863e5724d64a883e434cd1777a
#
_entry.id   585420863e5724d64a883e434cd1777a
#
_cell.length_a   1.000
_cell.length_b   1.000
_cell.length_c   1.000
_cell.angle_alpha   90.00
_cell.angle_beta   90.00
_cell.angle_gamma   90.00
#
_symmetry.space_group_name_H-M   'P 1'
#
loop_
_entity.id
_entity.type
_entity.pdbx_description
1 polymer ?
#
loop_
_entity_poly.entity_id
_entity_poly.type
_entity_poly.pdbx_seq_one_letter_code
_entity_poly.pdbx_strand_id
1 'polypeptide(L)'
;GIVDEYSVELGSGGLTVTLAGRGYAARLLDNESRPVTYEQVTLRELIRRHAEPYGITCGAAADLRSTVPYTAGAGVSQWKVISEFCRTYGGFLPRFAKTGELLATPEQDSGKRIILDGSSPVLRCCLREDHYGVLTEALVIDKRQNVSYSVKNPEMIAKGGQCRRVIYTPGRSTWDAMRYTGEYQIRQSRQEEQAVTVELPGSFGAFPGDRVTLHLEKLGLTGLYRVAEAENRFSAREGAVMIGTLKECE
;
A
#
# COMPACT_ATOMS: atom_id res chain seq x y z
N GLY A 1 8.99 -15.84 -4.26
CA GLY A 1 7.76 -15.64 -5.03
C GLY A 1 7.21 -16.92 -5.62
N ILE A 2 6.17 -16.78 -6.41
CA ILE A 2 5.48 -17.86 -7.11
C ILE A 2 5.67 -17.63 -8.60
N VAL A 3 6.09 -18.66 -9.34
CA VAL A 3 6.14 -18.59 -10.81
C VAL A 3 4.74 -18.89 -11.33
N ASP A 4 4.15 -17.92 -12.02
CA ASP A 4 2.81 -18.03 -12.61
C ASP A 4 2.88 -18.44 -14.08
N GLU A 5 3.94 -18.04 -14.79
CA GLU A 5 4.10 -18.29 -16.21
C GLU A 5 5.54 -18.72 -16.54
N TYR A 6 5.61 -19.69 -17.44
CA TYR A 6 6.86 -20.16 -18.03
C TYR A 6 6.65 -20.35 -19.52
N SER A 7 7.45 -19.70 -20.33
CA SER A 7 7.43 -19.90 -21.78
C SER A 7 8.82 -20.10 -22.35
N VAL A 8 8.91 -20.91 -23.38
CA VAL A 8 10.14 -21.16 -24.16
C VAL A 8 9.85 -20.89 -25.61
N GLU A 9 10.61 -20.01 -26.20
CA GLU A 9 10.51 -19.64 -27.62
C GLU A 9 11.83 -19.90 -28.33
N LEU A 10 11.75 -20.55 -29.48
CA LEU A 10 12.87 -20.72 -30.41
C LEU A 10 12.64 -19.85 -31.64
N GLY A 11 13.41 -18.78 -31.76
CA GLY A 11 13.36 -17.84 -32.88
C GLY A 11 14.69 -17.73 -33.61
N SER A 12 14.77 -16.82 -34.57
CA SER A 12 15.99 -16.53 -35.35
C SER A 12 17.15 -16.04 -34.46
N GLY A 13 16.84 -15.48 -33.28
CA GLY A 13 17.81 -15.03 -32.28
C GLY A 13 18.26 -16.11 -31.30
N GLY A 14 17.79 -17.36 -31.45
CA GLY A 14 18.06 -18.47 -30.53
C GLY A 14 16.90 -18.80 -29.59
N LEU A 15 17.23 -19.51 -28.52
CA LEU A 15 16.27 -19.93 -27.50
C LEU A 15 16.09 -18.83 -26.44
N THR A 16 14.84 -18.43 -26.23
CA THR A 16 14.46 -17.49 -25.19
C THR A 16 13.58 -18.19 -24.16
N VAL A 17 13.87 -17.97 -22.88
CA VAL A 17 13.05 -18.46 -21.76
C VAL A 17 12.50 -17.26 -21.02
N THR A 18 11.19 -17.21 -20.85
CA THR A 18 10.51 -16.18 -20.08
C THR A 18 9.89 -16.80 -18.84
N LEU A 19 10.15 -16.19 -17.70
CA LEU A 19 9.55 -16.51 -16.41
C LEU A 19 8.85 -15.27 -15.88
N ALA A 20 7.58 -15.40 -15.55
CA ALA A 20 6.82 -14.36 -14.87
C ALA A 20 6.19 -14.92 -13.59
N GLY A 21 6.03 -14.06 -12.59
CA GLY A 21 5.49 -14.51 -11.32
C GLY A 21 5.19 -13.38 -10.37
N ARG A 22 4.63 -13.73 -9.23
CA ARG A 22 4.17 -12.80 -8.21
C ARG A 22 4.81 -13.10 -6.86
N GLY A 23 4.73 -12.13 -5.94
CA GLY A 23 5.08 -12.32 -4.54
C GLY A 23 4.09 -13.25 -3.82
N TYR A 24 4.44 -13.70 -2.62
CA TYR A 24 3.61 -14.63 -1.83
C TYR A 24 2.22 -14.08 -1.47
N ALA A 25 2.00 -12.77 -1.53
CA ALA A 25 0.69 -12.15 -1.40
C ALA A 25 -0.36 -12.73 -2.38
N ALA A 26 0.08 -13.25 -3.54
CA ALA A 26 -0.78 -13.91 -4.51
C ALA A 26 -1.60 -15.04 -3.89
N ARG A 27 -1.03 -15.80 -2.95
CA ARG A 27 -1.75 -16.87 -2.25
C ARG A 27 -2.97 -16.38 -1.48
N LEU A 28 -2.92 -15.16 -0.95
CA LEU A 28 -4.04 -14.56 -0.24
C LEU A 28 -5.03 -13.85 -1.17
N LEU A 29 -4.56 -13.40 -2.35
CA LEU A 29 -5.40 -12.76 -3.36
C LEU A 29 -6.23 -13.77 -4.14
N ASP A 30 -5.63 -14.91 -4.49
CA ASP A 30 -6.25 -15.93 -5.35
C ASP A 30 -7.19 -16.86 -4.56
N ASN A 31 -7.14 -16.84 -3.24
CA ASN A 31 -7.96 -17.68 -2.39
C ASN A 31 -9.07 -16.88 -1.72
N GLU A 32 -10.31 -17.29 -1.98
CA GLU A 32 -11.49 -16.67 -1.38
C GLU A 32 -11.77 -17.23 0.01
N SER A 33 -12.28 -16.36 0.87
CA SER A 33 -12.72 -16.71 2.21
C SER A 33 -14.08 -17.41 2.17
N ARG A 34 -14.25 -18.43 3.03
CA ARG A 34 -15.57 -18.92 3.36
C ARG A 34 -16.31 -17.85 4.18
N PRO A 35 -17.63 -17.67 3.96
CA PRO A 35 -18.38 -16.72 4.76
C PRO A 35 -18.34 -17.11 6.24
N VAL A 36 -17.93 -16.18 7.08
CA VAL A 36 -17.85 -16.38 8.53
C VAL A 36 -18.06 -15.06 9.26
N THR A 37 -18.79 -15.12 10.38
CA THR A 37 -18.93 -13.98 11.28
C THR A 37 -18.25 -14.32 12.60
N TYR A 38 -17.40 -13.42 13.03
CA TYR A 38 -16.72 -13.46 14.32
C TYR A 38 -17.42 -12.48 15.25
N GLU A 39 -17.90 -12.95 16.40
CA GLU A 39 -18.52 -12.06 17.40
C GLU A 39 -17.52 -11.04 17.95
N GLN A 40 -16.31 -11.51 18.24
CA GLN A 40 -15.13 -10.71 18.55
C GLN A 40 -13.91 -11.43 17.98
N VAL A 41 -12.97 -10.70 17.39
CA VAL A 41 -11.76 -11.28 16.83
C VAL A 41 -10.59 -10.32 16.95
N THR A 42 -9.41 -10.86 17.19
CA THR A 42 -8.15 -10.13 17.14
C THR A 42 -7.52 -10.24 15.76
N LEU A 43 -6.68 -9.27 15.39
CA LEU A 43 -5.92 -9.32 14.14
C LEU A 43 -5.05 -10.59 14.06
N ARG A 44 -4.47 -11.00 15.18
CA ARG A 44 -3.66 -12.23 15.26
C ARG A 44 -4.46 -13.49 14.95
N GLU A 45 -5.69 -13.56 15.44
CA GLU A 45 -6.60 -14.69 15.12
C GLU A 45 -7.02 -14.69 13.66
N LEU A 46 -7.27 -13.51 13.07
CA LEU A 46 -7.56 -13.40 11.64
C LEU A 46 -6.37 -13.87 10.80
N ILE A 47 -5.16 -13.43 11.11
CA ILE A 47 -3.95 -13.86 10.40
C ILE A 47 -3.79 -15.39 10.50
N ARG A 48 -3.96 -15.96 11.69
CA ARG A 48 -3.88 -17.41 11.90
C ARG A 48 -4.91 -18.19 11.06
N ARG A 49 -6.12 -17.63 10.85
CA ARG A 49 -7.19 -18.29 10.11
C ARG A 49 -7.16 -18.04 8.61
N HIS A 50 -6.67 -16.86 8.19
CA HIS A 50 -6.78 -16.38 6.82
C HIS A 50 -5.44 -16.27 6.09
N ALA A 51 -4.28 -16.36 6.77
CA ALA A 51 -2.97 -16.29 6.15
C ALA A 51 -2.13 -17.56 6.37
N GLU A 52 -2.03 -18.07 7.61
CA GLU A 52 -1.18 -19.22 7.93
C GLU A 52 -1.56 -20.50 7.15
N PRO A 53 -2.85 -20.84 6.90
CA PRO A 53 -3.21 -22.00 6.10
C PRO A 53 -2.67 -21.99 4.66
N TYR A 54 -2.30 -20.80 4.17
CA TYR A 54 -1.72 -20.59 2.84
C TYR A 54 -0.18 -20.48 2.88
N GLY A 55 0.42 -20.86 4.02
CA GLY A 55 1.88 -20.84 4.20
C GLY A 55 2.47 -19.44 4.35
N ILE A 56 1.65 -18.46 4.78
CA ILE A 56 2.10 -17.09 5.06
C ILE A 56 2.35 -16.95 6.56
N THR A 57 3.60 -16.69 6.91
CA THR A 57 4.00 -16.41 8.30
C THR A 57 3.77 -14.92 8.64
N CYS A 58 3.47 -14.66 9.91
CA CYS A 58 3.30 -13.31 10.42
C CYS A 58 4.60 -12.83 11.08
N GLY A 59 5.27 -11.85 10.49
CA GLY A 59 6.46 -11.23 11.07
C GLY A 59 6.12 -10.23 12.18
N ALA A 60 5.03 -9.47 12.03
CA ALA A 60 4.56 -8.53 13.04
C ALA A 60 3.05 -8.26 12.87
N ALA A 61 2.34 -8.09 13.98
CA ALA A 61 0.94 -7.70 14.00
C ALA A 61 0.67 -6.69 15.12
N ALA A 62 -0.09 -5.64 14.79
CA ALA A 62 -0.58 -4.68 15.77
C ALA A 62 -1.61 -5.36 16.70
N ASP A 63 -1.72 -4.87 17.92
CA ASP A 63 -2.73 -5.34 18.88
C ASP A 63 -4.08 -4.68 18.58
N LEU A 64 -4.79 -5.26 17.60
CA LEU A 64 -6.12 -4.81 17.17
C LEU A 64 -7.16 -5.86 17.50
N ARG A 65 -8.31 -5.40 17.97
CA ARG A 65 -9.46 -6.24 18.29
C ARG A 65 -10.75 -5.59 17.78
N SER A 66 -11.64 -6.40 17.21
CA SER A 66 -13.03 -5.94 16.97
C SER A 66 -13.81 -5.94 18.28
N THR A 67 -14.54 -4.86 18.52
CA THR A 67 -15.50 -4.75 19.63
C THR A 67 -16.92 -5.11 19.23
N VAL A 68 -17.12 -5.31 17.93
CA VAL A 68 -18.40 -5.66 17.29
C VAL A 68 -18.17 -6.85 16.36
N PRO A 69 -19.24 -7.57 15.96
CA PRO A 69 -19.12 -8.68 15.03
C PRO A 69 -18.43 -8.26 13.73
N TYR A 70 -17.41 -9.03 13.31
CA TYR A 70 -16.70 -8.85 12.07
C TYR A 70 -17.01 -9.98 11.10
N THR A 71 -17.52 -9.64 9.91
CA THR A 71 -17.95 -10.61 8.91
C THR A 71 -17.04 -10.61 7.71
N ALA A 72 -16.44 -11.77 7.41
CA ALA A 72 -15.87 -12.07 6.11
C ALA A 72 -16.98 -12.56 5.19
N GLY A 73 -17.29 -11.80 4.13
CA GLY A 73 -18.33 -12.15 3.17
C GLY A 73 -17.93 -13.30 2.25
N ALA A 74 -18.90 -13.85 1.53
CA ALA A 74 -18.63 -14.80 0.46
C ALA A 74 -17.93 -14.11 -0.72
N GLY A 75 -16.97 -14.80 -1.34
CA GLY A 75 -16.26 -14.31 -2.54
C GLY A 75 -15.26 -13.17 -2.29
N VAL A 76 -14.92 -12.89 -1.03
CA VAL A 76 -13.84 -11.96 -0.72
C VAL A 76 -12.53 -12.72 -0.56
N SER A 77 -11.43 -12.18 -1.10
CA SER A 77 -10.12 -12.81 -0.94
C SER A 77 -9.65 -12.79 0.52
N GLN A 78 -8.81 -13.76 0.88
CA GLN A 78 -8.19 -13.81 2.22
C GLN A 78 -7.45 -12.51 2.53
N TRP A 79 -6.77 -11.95 1.53
CA TRP A 79 -6.13 -10.64 1.63
C TRP A 79 -7.11 -9.54 2.01
N LYS A 80 -8.28 -9.50 1.35
CA LYS A 80 -9.29 -8.48 1.62
C LYS A 80 -9.81 -8.54 3.04
N VAL A 81 -10.02 -9.76 3.60
CA VAL A 81 -10.45 -9.93 4.99
C VAL A 81 -9.45 -9.29 5.95
N ILE A 82 -8.15 -9.58 5.81
CA ILE A 82 -7.12 -9.04 6.70
C ILE A 82 -6.94 -7.52 6.49
N SER A 83 -6.87 -7.09 5.23
CA SER A 83 -6.60 -5.68 4.91
C SER A 83 -7.75 -4.75 5.31
N GLU A 84 -9.01 -5.18 5.15
CA GLU A 84 -10.16 -4.41 5.62
C GLU A 84 -10.21 -4.31 7.15
N PHE A 85 -9.83 -5.37 7.85
CA PHE A 85 -9.73 -5.33 9.31
C PHE A 85 -8.66 -4.32 9.77
N CYS A 86 -7.46 -4.40 9.20
CA CYS A 86 -6.38 -3.45 9.50
C CYS A 86 -6.79 -2.00 9.19
N ARG A 87 -7.45 -1.78 8.05
CA ARG A 87 -7.93 -0.47 7.65
C ARG A 87 -9.00 0.07 8.61
N THR A 88 -9.97 -0.77 8.99
CA THR A 88 -11.12 -0.36 9.80
C THR A 88 -10.72 -0.10 11.26
N TYR A 89 -9.89 -0.96 11.83
CA TYR A 89 -9.57 -0.90 13.27
C TYR A 89 -8.21 -0.26 13.57
N GLY A 90 -7.33 -0.14 12.56
CA GLY A 90 -5.98 0.38 12.74
C GLY A 90 -5.63 1.57 11.83
N GLY A 91 -6.44 1.86 10.80
CA GLY A 91 -6.15 2.95 9.86
C GLY A 91 -4.94 2.73 8.97
N PHE A 92 -4.51 1.48 8.75
CA PHE A 92 -3.37 1.12 7.90
C PHE A 92 -3.67 -0.10 7.02
N LEU A 93 -2.83 -0.33 6.02
CA LEU A 93 -2.83 -1.57 5.24
C LEU A 93 -1.67 -2.48 5.65
N PRO A 94 -1.89 -3.80 5.71
CA PRO A 94 -0.81 -4.75 5.90
C PRO A 94 0.09 -4.78 4.64
N ARG A 95 1.33 -5.24 4.80
CA ARG A 95 2.33 -5.36 3.74
C ARG A 95 3.15 -6.62 3.90
N PHE A 96 3.94 -6.95 2.90
CA PHE A 96 4.88 -8.07 2.96
C PHE A 96 6.31 -7.58 3.12
N ALA A 97 7.08 -8.23 3.97
CA ALA A 97 8.52 -8.07 4.05
C ALA A 97 9.20 -8.72 2.82
N LYS A 98 10.47 -8.40 2.59
CA LYS A 98 11.30 -9.04 1.55
C LYS A 98 11.42 -10.55 1.74
N THR A 99 11.35 -11.01 2.99
CA THR A 99 11.35 -12.42 3.39
C THR A 99 10.06 -13.16 3.01
N GLY A 100 9.01 -12.44 2.64
CA GLY A 100 7.69 -13.00 2.35
C GLY A 100 6.78 -13.11 3.58
N GLU A 101 7.19 -12.57 4.72
CA GLU A 101 6.37 -12.51 5.93
C GLU A 101 5.35 -11.39 5.85
N LEU A 102 4.17 -11.63 6.39
CA LEU A 102 3.12 -10.63 6.52
C LEU A 102 3.44 -9.67 7.68
N LEU A 103 3.46 -8.38 7.39
CA LEU A 103 3.60 -7.30 8.36
C LEU A 103 2.26 -6.56 8.48
N ALA A 104 1.53 -6.84 9.54
CA ALA A 104 0.23 -6.25 9.84
C ALA A 104 0.36 -5.19 10.96
N THR A 105 1.22 -4.22 10.74
CA THR A 105 1.49 -3.07 11.61
C THR A 105 1.44 -1.79 10.81
N PRO A 106 1.18 -0.64 11.42
CA PRO A 106 1.43 0.65 10.79
C PRO A 106 2.83 0.69 10.20
N GLU A 107 3.00 1.47 9.15
CA GLU A 107 4.26 1.55 8.45
C GLU A 107 5.34 2.07 9.38
N GLN A 108 6.39 1.28 9.55
CA GLN A 108 7.55 1.65 10.35
C GLN A 108 8.67 2.10 9.42
N ASP A 109 9.46 3.04 9.90
CA ASP A 109 10.68 3.44 9.25
C ASP A 109 11.65 2.25 9.18
N SER A 110 12.14 1.92 7.98
CA SER A 110 13.12 0.85 7.79
C SER A 110 14.48 1.15 8.44
N GLY A 111 14.70 2.40 8.87
CA GLY A 111 15.98 2.91 9.35
C GLY A 111 16.97 3.26 8.25
N LYS A 112 16.72 2.84 7.02
CA LYS A 112 17.58 3.18 5.86
C LYS A 112 17.28 4.60 5.39
N ARG A 113 18.33 5.39 5.25
CA ARG A 113 18.30 6.75 4.71
C ARG A 113 19.07 6.81 3.41
N ILE A 114 18.45 7.36 2.41
CA ILE A 114 19.03 7.60 1.10
C ILE A 114 18.98 9.11 0.86
N ILE A 115 20.07 9.70 0.39
CA ILE A 115 20.12 11.10 0.02
C ILE A 115 20.28 11.17 -1.48
N LEU A 116 19.40 11.91 -2.15
CA LEU A 116 19.48 12.22 -3.57
C LEU A 116 19.57 13.73 -3.74
N ASP A 117 20.72 14.18 -4.19
CA ASP A 117 21.05 15.58 -4.40
C ASP A 117 21.61 15.81 -5.81
N GLY A 118 22.12 17.02 -6.06
CA GLY A 118 22.70 17.38 -7.35
C GLY A 118 23.95 16.59 -7.74
N SER A 119 24.60 15.88 -6.81
CA SER A 119 25.77 15.02 -7.04
C SER A 119 25.39 13.54 -7.25
N SER A 120 24.16 13.18 -6.94
CA SER A 120 23.67 11.81 -7.04
C SER A 120 23.52 11.37 -8.49
N PRO A 121 23.78 10.09 -8.83
CA PRO A 121 23.72 9.60 -10.21
C PRO A 121 22.27 9.39 -10.67
N VAL A 122 21.47 10.46 -10.64
CA VAL A 122 20.07 10.43 -11.09
C VAL A 122 20.04 10.45 -12.62
N LEU A 123 19.56 9.35 -13.23
CA LEU A 123 19.41 9.24 -14.69
C LEU A 123 18.18 10.04 -15.18
N ARG A 124 17.10 9.98 -14.41
CA ARG A 124 15.87 10.69 -14.66
C ARG A 124 15.14 10.97 -13.37
N CYS A 125 14.50 12.13 -13.28
CA CYS A 125 13.57 12.45 -12.22
C CYS A 125 12.34 13.14 -12.83
N CYS A 126 11.15 12.67 -12.43
CA CYS A 126 9.87 13.21 -12.89
C CYS A 126 8.98 13.48 -11.68
N LEU A 127 8.55 14.71 -11.50
CA LEU A 127 7.49 15.09 -10.59
C LEU A 127 6.16 15.04 -11.36
N ARG A 128 5.21 14.29 -10.85
CA ARG A 128 3.82 14.28 -11.30
C ARG A 128 2.93 14.73 -10.17
N GLU A 129 2.12 15.74 -10.45
CA GLU A 129 1.05 16.21 -9.57
C GLU A 129 -0.30 15.93 -10.23
N ASP A 130 -1.20 15.31 -9.51
CA ASP A 130 -2.54 14.99 -9.97
C ASP A 130 -3.56 15.38 -8.89
N HIS A 131 -4.24 16.48 -9.12
CA HIS A 131 -5.24 16.99 -8.18
C HIS A 131 -6.62 16.33 -8.35
N TYR A 132 -6.77 15.49 -9.39
CA TYR A 132 -8.00 14.77 -9.61
C TYR A 132 -8.22 13.69 -8.55
N GLY A 133 -9.38 13.71 -7.91
CA GLY A 133 -9.74 12.70 -6.91
C GLY A 133 -9.20 12.95 -5.50
N VAL A 134 -8.42 14.02 -5.27
CA VAL A 134 -8.03 14.40 -3.90
C VAL A 134 -9.26 14.80 -3.11
N LEU A 135 -9.53 14.09 -2.03
CA LEU A 135 -10.74 14.26 -1.25
C LEU A 135 -10.68 15.52 -0.37
N THR A 136 -11.76 16.32 -0.42
CA THR A 136 -12.02 17.38 0.55
C THR A 136 -12.78 16.87 1.76
N GLU A 137 -13.56 15.80 1.58
CA GLU A 137 -14.37 15.20 2.65
C GLU A 137 -14.53 13.69 2.43
N ALA A 138 -14.36 12.92 3.49
CA ALA A 138 -14.75 11.52 3.58
C ALA A 138 -15.92 11.42 4.58
N LEU A 139 -17.13 11.18 4.08
CA LEU A 139 -18.33 10.98 4.89
C LEU A 139 -18.53 9.48 5.13
N VAL A 140 -18.28 9.04 6.36
CA VAL A 140 -18.42 7.64 6.77
C VAL A 140 -19.80 7.45 7.41
N ILE A 141 -20.56 6.48 6.93
CA ILE A 141 -21.94 6.23 7.35
C ILE A 141 -22.09 4.79 7.87
N ASP A 142 -22.60 4.66 9.08
CA ASP A 142 -23.13 3.40 9.58
C ASP A 142 -24.65 3.39 9.40
N LYS A 143 -25.14 2.64 8.42
CA LYS A 143 -26.57 2.56 8.10
C LYS A 143 -27.38 1.90 9.20
N ARG A 144 -26.81 0.98 9.99
CA ARG A 144 -27.55 0.26 11.03
C ARG A 144 -27.78 1.12 12.25
N GLN A 145 -26.82 1.96 12.60
CA GLN A 145 -26.94 2.89 13.73
C GLN A 145 -27.52 4.25 13.30
N ASN A 146 -27.66 4.49 11.99
CA ASN A 146 -28.07 5.77 11.42
C ASN A 146 -27.19 6.93 11.91
N VAL A 147 -25.89 6.71 11.98
CA VAL A 147 -24.89 7.72 12.36
C VAL A 147 -23.90 7.95 11.23
N SER A 148 -23.37 9.16 11.18
CA SER A 148 -22.35 9.53 10.21
C SER A 148 -21.22 10.29 10.87
N TYR A 149 -20.02 10.15 10.30
CA TYR A 149 -18.81 10.87 10.71
C TYR A 149 -18.15 11.48 9.48
N SER A 150 -17.87 12.78 9.54
CA SER A 150 -17.22 13.50 8.44
C SER A 150 -15.77 13.83 8.80
N VAL A 151 -14.83 13.36 7.97
CA VAL A 151 -13.44 13.76 8.03
C VAL A 151 -13.16 14.72 6.87
N LYS A 152 -12.60 15.89 7.18
CA LYS A 152 -12.32 16.95 6.21
C LYS A 152 -10.84 17.11 5.98
N ASN A 153 -10.49 17.54 4.76
CA ASN A 153 -9.15 17.98 4.34
C ASN A 153 -9.15 19.52 4.23
N PRO A 154 -8.73 20.24 5.28
CA PRO A 154 -8.81 21.70 5.31
C PRO A 154 -7.91 22.35 4.24
N GLU A 155 -6.76 21.77 3.95
CA GLU A 155 -5.83 22.31 2.95
C GLU A 155 -6.45 22.28 1.55
N MET A 156 -7.06 21.16 1.16
CA MET A 156 -7.68 21.02 -0.14
C MET A 156 -8.94 21.89 -0.26
N ILE A 157 -9.68 22.05 0.83
CA ILE A 157 -10.81 22.98 0.90
C ILE A 157 -10.31 24.41 0.68
N ALA A 158 -9.22 24.81 1.32
CA ALA A 158 -8.65 26.15 1.16
C ALA A 158 -8.14 26.41 -0.28
N LYS A 159 -7.68 25.39 -0.98
CA LYS A 159 -7.32 25.43 -2.41
C LYS A 159 -8.56 25.47 -3.33
N GLY A 160 -9.79 25.46 -2.79
CA GLY A 160 -11.04 25.48 -3.57
C GLY A 160 -11.48 24.12 -4.10
N GLY A 161 -10.88 23.02 -3.65
CA GLY A 161 -11.26 21.68 -4.03
C GLY A 161 -12.69 21.33 -3.59
N GLN A 162 -13.37 20.49 -4.37
CA GLN A 162 -14.73 20.00 -4.08
C GLN A 162 -14.82 18.52 -4.48
N CYS A 163 -14.42 17.63 -3.57
CA CYS A 163 -14.50 16.20 -3.79
C CYS A 163 -14.90 15.49 -2.50
N ARG A 164 -16.11 14.92 -2.49
CA ARG A 164 -16.64 14.15 -1.35
C ARG A 164 -16.74 12.67 -1.72
N ARG A 165 -16.28 11.79 -0.83
CA ARG A 165 -16.54 10.35 -0.91
C ARG A 165 -17.44 9.91 0.23
N VAL A 166 -18.45 9.13 -0.10
CA VAL A 166 -19.33 8.50 0.90
C VAL A 166 -18.93 7.04 1.07
N ILE A 167 -18.72 6.64 2.31
CA ILE A 167 -18.20 5.31 2.65
C ILE A 167 -19.19 4.67 3.65
N TYR A 168 -19.60 3.45 3.36
CA TYR A 168 -20.45 2.68 4.26
C TYR A 168 -19.60 1.69 5.06
N THR A 169 -19.78 1.72 6.38
CA THR A 169 -19.17 0.71 7.27
C THR A 169 -20.09 -0.51 7.40
N PRO A 170 -19.55 -1.66 7.85
CA PRO A 170 -20.30 -2.92 8.00
C PRO A 170 -21.48 -2.87 8.98
N GLY A 171 -21.62 -1.80 9.72
CA GLY A 171 -22.65 -1.56 10.72
C GLY A 171 -22.21 -1.89 12.14
N ARG A 172 -22.76 -1.17 13.12
CA ARG A 172 -22.33 -1.15 14.53
C ARG A 172 -20.85 -0.79 14.71
N SER A 173 -20.36 0.09 13.84
CA SER A 173 -18.97 0.58 13.92
C SER A 173 -18.83 1.54 15.08
N THR A 174 -17.69 1.50 15.76
CA THR A 174 -17.32 2.49 16.76
C THR A 174 -17.00 3.83 16.10
N TRP A 175 -17.08 4.93 16.83
CA TRP A 175 -16.64 6.25 16.37
C TRP A 175 -15.18 6.24 15.89
N ASP A 176 -14.30 5.54 16.61
CA ASP A 176 -12.89 5.39 16.23
C ASP A 176 -12.73 4.64 14.90
N ALA A 177 -13.46 3.56 14.69
CA ALA A 177 -13.42 2.82 13.43
C ALA A 177 -13.92 3.68 12.24
N MET A 178 -14.95 4.50 12.44
CA MET A 178 -15.44 5.45 11.44
C MET A 178 -14.41 6.54 11.16
N ARG A 179 -13.81 7.09 12.22
CA ARG A 179 -12.74 8.08 12.12
C ARG A 179 -11.53 7.54 11.33
N TYR A 180 -10.99 6.40 11.72
CA TYR A 180 -9.84 5.76 11.03
C TYR A 180 -10.15 5.47 9.57
N THR A 181 -11.36 5.03 9.28
CA THR A 181 -11.79 4.80 7.88
C THR A 181 -11.77 6.09 7.08
N GLY A 182 -12.28 7.19 7.64
CA GLY A 182 -12.31 8.50 6.98
C GLY A 182 -10.90 9.09 6.80
N GLU A 183 -10.10 9.09 7.88
CA GLU A 183 -8.70 9.56 7.86
C GLU A 183 -7.86 8.77 6.85
N TYR A 184 -8.02 7.45 6.80
CA TYR A 184 -7.35 6.62 5.82
C TYR A 184 -7.69 7.02 4.38
N GLN A 185 -8.96 7.29 4.08
CA GLN A 185 -9.38 7.66 2.73
C GLN A 185 -8.85 9.05 2.32
N ILE A 186 -8.86 10.02 3.23
CA ILE A 186 -8.27 11.34 3.00
C ILE A 186 -6.76 11.18 2.74
N ARG A 187 -6.04 10.49 3.61
CA ARG A 187 -4.60 10.26 3.47
C ARG A 187 -4.27 9.52 2.17
N GLN A 188 -5.02 8.47 1.84
CA GLN A 188 -4.81 7.73 0.61
C GLN A 188 -4.98 8.62 -0.64
N SER A 189 -6.01 9.47 -0.66
CA SER A 189 -6.21 10.40 -1.78
C SER A 189 -5.09 11.45 -1.90
N ARG A 190 -4.54 11.92 -0.77
CA ARG A 190 -3.38 12.84 -0.76
C ARG A 190 -2.11 12.17 -1.26
N GLN A 191 -1.89 10.91 -0.89
CA GLN A 191 -0.72 10.14 -1.37
C GLN A 191 -0.71 9.95 -2.88
N GLU A 192 -1.86 10.04 -3.53
CA GLU A 192 -2.00 9.97 -4.99
C GLU A 192 -1.81 11.35 -5.65
N GLU A 193 -1.90 12.45 -4.89
CA GLU A 193 -1.74 13.83 -5.40
C GLU A 193 -0.35 14.06 -5.99
N GLN A 194 0.70 13.57 -5.32
CA GLN A 194 2.07 13.79 -5.75
C GLN A 194 2.85 12.48 -5.82
N ALA A 195 3.51 12.25 -6.94
CA ALA A 195 4.44 11.16 -7.11
C ALA A 195 5.74 11.64 -7.77
N VAL A 196 6.87 11.30 -7.18
CA VAL A 196 8.19 11.56 -7.75
C VAL A 196 8.76 10.24 -8.23
N THR A 197 8.96 10.10 -9.54
CA THR A 197 9.63 8.93 -10.11
C THR A 197 11.10 9.25 -10.35
N VAL A 198 11.98 8.43 -9.79
CA VAL A 198 13.44 8.58 -9.92
C VAL A 198 14.02 7.33 -10.55
N GLU A 199 14.81 7.51 -11.60
CA GLU A 199 15.61 6.45 -12.23
C GLU A 199 17.06 6.58 -11.79
N LEU A 200 17.63 5.49 -11.28
CA LEU A 200 18.96 5.42 -10.73
C LEU A 200 19.72 4.24 -11.35
N PRO A 201 21.05 4.27 -11.41
CA PRO A 201 21.85 3.09 -11.78
C PRO A 201 21.50 1.92 -10.87
N GLY A 202 21.50 0.72 -11.39
CA GLY A 202 21.03 -0.48 -10.71
C GLY A 202 21.83 -0.92 -9.47
N SER A 203 22.98 -0.30 -9.21
CA SER A 203 23.72 -0.47 -7.96
C SER A 203 23.09 0.22 -6.75
N PHE A 204 22.10 1.05 -6.99
CA PHE A 204 21.41 1.82 -5.95
C PHE A 204 20.21 1.02 -5.43
N GLY A 205 20.38 0.31 -4.33
CA GLY A 205 19.32 -0.53 -3.76
C GLY A 205 18.37 0.25 -2.86
N ALA A 206 17.17 0.56 -3.31
CA ALA A 206 16.09 1.05 -2.48
C ALA A 206 14.90 0.07 -2.51
N PHE A 207 14.12 0.06 -1.43
CA PHE A 207 12.96 -0.80 -1.29
C PHE A 207 11.77 -0.03 -0.74
N PRO A 208 10.53 -0.47 -1.00
CA PRO A 208 9.36 0.11 -0.38
C PRO A 208 9.50 0.20 1.15
N GLY A 209 9.24 1.39 1.69
CA GLY A 209 9.44 1.73 3.10
C GLY A 209 10.77 2.40 3.44
N ASP A 210 11.77 2.38 2.56
CA ASP A 210 13.00 3.16 2.77
C ASP A 210 12.70 4.66 2.64
N ARG A 211 13.43 5.49 3.40
CA ARG A 211 13.29 6.94 3.34
C ARG A 211 14.36 7.57 2.46
N VAL A 212 13.93 8.56 1.68
CA VAL A 212 14.76 9.29 0.72
C VAL A 212 14.65 10.77 1.02
N THR A 213 15.76 11.41 1.31
CA THR A 213 15.84 12.87 1.38
C THR A 213 16.18 13.39 -0.01
N LEU A 214 15.32 14.21 -0.59
CA LEU A 214 15.55 14.85 -1.89
C LEU A 214 16.09 16.27 -1.69
N HIS A 215 17.11 16.63 -2.48
CA HIS A 215 17.64 17.98 -2.64
C HIS A 215 17.90 18.25 -4.13
N LEU A 216 16.84 18.26 -4.92
CA LEU A 216 16.89 18.45 -6.38
C LEU A 216 16.36 19.84 -6.73
N GLU A 217 17.17 20.86 -6.51
CA GLU A 217 16.80 22.29 -6.65
C GLU A 217 16.21 22.63 -8.01
N LYS A 218 16.73 22.03 -9.11
CA LYS A 218 16.23 22.27 -10.47
C LYS A 218 14.76 21.92 -10.67
N LEU A 219 14.23 21.03 -9.84
CA LEU A 219 12.83 20.60 -9.85
C LEU A 219 12.03 21.19 -8.68
N GLY A 220 12.67 22.00 -7.83
CA GLY A 220 12.05 22.50 -6.60
C GLY A 220 11.75 21.40 -5.57
N LEU A 221 12.33 20.22 -5.73
CA LEU A 221 12.10 19.07 -4.85
C LEU A 221 13.08 19.08 -3.70
N THR A 222 12.58 19.42 -2.51
CA THR A 222 13.35 19.36 -1.26
C THR A 222 12.43 18.83 -0.17
N GLY A 223 12.83 17.75 0.48
CA GLY A 223 12.03 17.17 1.56
C GLY A 223 12.33 15.71 1.82
N LEU A 224 11.56 15.14 2.73
CA LEU A 224 11.63 13.74 3.11
C LEU A 224 10.54 12.94 2.39
N TYR A 225 10.96 11.98 1.63
CA TYR A 225 10.10 11.09 0.86
C TYR A 225 10.27 9.64 1.33
N ARG A 226 9.31 8.81 0.98
CA ARG A 226 9.32 7.37 1.19
C ARG A 226 9.23 6.65 -0.15
N VAL A 227 10.01 5.60 -0.31
CA VAL A 227 9.88 4.69 -1.45
C VAL A 227 8.53 3.96 -1.33
N ALA A 228 7.62 4.24 -2.24
CA ALA A 228 6.32 3.54 -2.33
C ALA A 228 6.44 2.28 -3.19
N GLU A 229 7.15 2.39 -4.31
CA GLU A 229 7.37 1.30 -5.25
C GLU A 229 8.83 1.31 -5.72
N ALA A 230 9.38 0.13 -5.99
CA ALA A 230 10.71 -0.03 -6.57
C ALA A 230 10.67 -1.12 -7.65
N GLU A 231 11.16 -0.77 -8.84
CA GLU A 231 11.33 -1.67 -9.96
C GLU A 231 12.83 -1.75 -10.30
N ASN A 232 13.35 -2.94 -10.49
CA ASN A 232 14.70 -3.15 -10.98
C ASN A 232 14.64 -3.77 -12.37
N ARG A 233 15.25 -3.12 -13.33
CA ARG A 233 15.40 -3.60 -14.71
C ARG A 233 16.84 -3.98 -14.97
N PHE A 234 17.02 -5.16 -15.54
CA PHE A 234 18.32 -5.66 -15.95
C PHE A 234 18.26 -6.10 -17.41
N SER A 235 19.09 -5.51 -18.24
CA SER A 235 19.20 -5.91 -19.63
C SER A 235 20.66 -5.90 -20.09
N ALA A 236 20.99 -6.76 -21.05
CA ALA A 236 22.34 -6.77 -21.64
C ALA A 236 22.63 -5.49 -22.42
N ARG A 237 21.62 -4.79 -22.90
CA ARG A 237 21.75 -3.58 -23.70
C ARG A 237 21.85 -2.31 -22.86
N GLU A 238 21.01 -2.19 -21.81
CA GLU A 238 20.85 -0.96 -21.02
C GLU A 238 21.53 -1.04 -19.65
N GLY A 239 22.05 -2.24 -19.32
CA GLY A 239 22.62 -2.48 -17.99
C GLY A 239 21.53 -2.66 -16.92
N ALA A 240 21.86 -2.25 -15.71
CA ALA A 240 20.96 -2.30 -14.56
C ALA A 240 20.44 -0.90 -14.24
N VAL A 241 19.12 -0.77 -14.12
CA VAL A 241 18.44 0.48 -13.75
C VAL A 241 17.42 0.17 -12.66
N MET A 242 17.37 1.01 -11.63
CA MET A 242 16.34 0.99 -10.62
C MET A 242 15.41 2.19 -10.82
N ILE A 243 14.12 1.94 -10.79
CA ILE A 243 13.07 2.97 -10.86
C ILE A 243 12.35 2.98 -9.52
N GLY A 244 12.40 4.10 -8.83
CA GLY A 244 11.71 4.29 -7.56
C GLY A 244 10.55 5.27 -7.71
N THR A 245 9.36 4.91 -7.22
CA THR A 245 8.26 5.84 -7.01
C THR A 245 8.30 6.30 -5.57
N LEU A 246 8.49 7.60 -5.38
CA LEU A 246 8.62 8.24 -4.08
C LEU A 246 7.35 9.03 -3.79
N LYS A 247 6.89 8.95 -2.54
CA LYS A 247 5.77 9.75 -2.02
C LYS A 247 6.24 10.53 -0.81
N GLU A 248 5.73 11.75 -0.65
CA GLU A 248 6.11 12.61 0.47
C GLU A 248 5.76 11.96 1.80
N CYS A 249 6.65 12.10 2.78
CA CYS A 249 6.38 11.68 4.15
C CYS A 249 5.56 12.77 4.85
N GLU A 250 4.47 12.37 5.47
CA GLU A 250 3.70 13.22 6.40
C GLU A 250 4.46 13.44 7.71
#